data_40ea33feaba0866339ca55ffd0557aa8
#
_entry.id   40ea33feaba0866339ca55ffd0557aa8
#
_cell.length_a   1.000
_cell.length_b   1.000
_cell.length_c   1.000
_cell.angle_alpha   90.00
_cell.angle_beta   90.00
_cell.angle_gamma   90.00
#
_symmetry.space_group_name_H-M   'P 1'
#
loop_
_entity.id
_entity.type
_entity.pdbx_description
1 polymer ?
#
loop_
_entity_poly.entity_id
_entity_poly.type
_entity_poly.pdbx_seq_one_letter_code
_entity_poly.pdbx_strand_id
1 'polypeptide(L)'
;MEIMPPCHAARAFWPYKASDSAWLAWLVVLAALFALASGGPAEARTAKIALVVSGDEQMQADLKELVERFEKDQPLSGDSLGLLQGAQAALARINTALRSRGYYDATITATVDGRPIAEAGAIDAIDARPENEQVSFAFNIATGPRYRIGAVEIRPPTTQASLPAIDRAKLGLAPGDPADASAILEAQDKLITELRKEGYALASIKRDVVVNHATREATVTFVAETGPLARMGPVRFSGTDKVDTVWLQRRVPFKEGETYDPTKVDALRGKLTSLGVFNAVRIKPAATLDANGELPFDVELTDRPSRSIGFGVSYETQLGFAVSGFWTHRNLFGQAESLRLTAELTHIGQGYAILDTGFAFRAAFRKPDYWLGGQDARLEAAGLREVLDAYTRSAVTAYAGFDRTFSPRWQARLGIAGELSRITRNGITMDYQLVGLPLSILYNHANSDLNPTEGYRVDLEITPWVYSRDFFTVIRLTGRHYFDLSDDGRSVIATRASFGTEPAISIGGIPPDKYFYAGGGGSVRGFVYQSAGPRDAFNNPLGGASVVEANVEFRQRIGKSWGAVAFVDAGSAYPDFLPDFGLFAPRVGAGLGVRYYTDFGPVRVDVGMPLNRREGDPPFGIYVSLGQAF
;
A
#
# COMPACT_ATOMS: atom_id res chain seq x y z
N MET A 1 -57.79 -41.29 17.02
CA MET A 1 -58.97 -41.21 16.17
C MET A 1 -58.44 -40.64 14.86
N GLU A 2 -58.02 -41.54 13.99
CA GLU A 2 -58.57 -41.82 12.65
C GLU A 2 -58.25 -40.68 11.68
N ILE A 3 -57.73 -40.81 10.50
CA ILE A 3 -57.39 -41.91 9.59
C ILE A 3 -56.69 -41.22 8.39
N MET A 4 -55.66 -41.81 7.86
CA MET A 4 -55.15 -41.62 6.47
C MET A 4 -56.25 -42.03 5.45
N PRO A 5 -56.11 -41.81 4.12
CA PRO A 5 -54.94 -42.00 3.29
C PRO A 5 -54.94 -41.16 1.93
N PRO A 6 -54.25 -41.66 0.88
CA PRO A 6 -53.34 -40.91 0.03
C PRO A 6 -53.87 -40.78 -1.43
N CYS A 7 -53.14 -40.06 -2.31
CA CYS A 7 -53.22 -40.24 -3.77
C CYS A 7 -51.92 -39.80 -4.46
N HIS A 8 -51.17 -40.73 -4.96
CA HIS A 8 -50.85 -41.17 -6.33
C HIS A 8 -50.50 -40.05 -7.32
N ALA A 9 -49.26 -39.98 -7.69
CA ALA A 9 -48.59 -40.48 -8.89
C ALA A 9 -49.03 -39.86 -10.24
N ALA A 10 -48.11 -39.19 -10.89
CA ALA A 10 -48.00 -39.22 -12.34
C ALA A 10 -46.53 -39.10 -12.75
N ARG A 11 -45.97 -40.22 -13.16
CA ARG A 11 -44.77 -40.34 -13.98
C ARG A 11 -45.14 -39.85 -15.38
N ALA A 12 -44.31 -38.97 -15.95
CA ALA A 12 -44.24 -38.80 -17.38
C ALA A 12 -42.83 -39.16 -17.85
N PHE A 13 -42.74 -40.27 -18.51
CA PHE A 13 -41.66 -40.78 -19.34
C PHE A 13 -41.36 -39.81 -20.49
N TRP A 14 -40.07 -39.54 -20.71
CA TRP A 14 -39.63 -39.20 -22.05
C TRP A 14 -38.31 -39.90 -22.37
N PRO A 15 -38.28 -40.81 -23.33
CA PRO A 15 -37.06 -41.32 -23.90
C PRO A 15 -36.79 -40.56 -25.20
N TYR A 16 -35.73 -39.78 -25.28
CA TYR A 16 -35.19 -39.44 -26.59
C TYR A 16 -33.73 -39.88 -26.64
N LYS A 17 -33.52 -41.04 -27.24
CA LYS A 17 -32.27 -41.44 -27.84
C LYS A 17 -32.14 -40.68 -29.16
N ALA A 18 -31.26 -39.72 -29.25
CA ALA A 18 -30.75 -39.21 -30.52
C ALA A 18 -29.23 -39.37 -30.48
N SER A 19 -28.74 -40.00 -31.50
CA SER A 19 -27.38 -40.44 -31.76
C SER A 19 -26.34 -39.32 -31.68
N ASP A 20 -25.33 -39.56 -30.88
CA ASP A 20 -24.17 -38.66 -30.64
C ASP A 20 -23.21 -38.48 -31.84
N SER A 21 -23.58 -38.92 -33.02
CA SER A 21 -22.71 -38.84 -34.20
C SER A 21 -22.93 -37.62 -35.11
N ALA A 22 -24.07 -36.94 -35.02
CA ALA A 22 -24.36 -35.78 -35.87
C ALA A 22 -23.70 -34.47 -35.37
N TRP A 23 -23.52 -34.31 -34.07
CA TRP A 23 -22.86 -33.13 -33.49
C TRP A 23 -21.34 -33.14 -33.68
N LEU A 24 -20.73 -34.31 -33.64
CA LEU A 24 -19.30 -34.49 -33.93
C LEU A 24 -18.98 -34.20 -35.39
N ALA A 25 -19.87 -34.58 -36.33
CA ALA A 25 -19.71 -34.27 -37.76
C ALA A 25 -19.80 -32.75 -38.03
N TRP A 26 -20.68 -32.02 -37.35
CA TRP A 26 -20.77 -30.55 -37.47
C TRP A 26 -19.59 -29.82 -36.82
N LEU A 27 -19.06 -30.32 -35.71
CA LEU A 27 -17.84 -29.76 -35.08
C LEU A 27 -16.59 -29.98 -35.94
N VAL A 28 -16.48 -31.11 -36.60
CA VAL A 28 -15.37 -31.40 -37.55
C VAL A 28 -15.49 -30.56 -38.81
N VAL A 29 -16.69 -30.33 -39.34
CA VAL A 29 -16.91 -29.45 -40.51
C VAL A 29 -16.70 -27.99 -40.15
N LEU A 30 -17.10 -27.53 -38.95
CA LEU A 30 -16.79 -26.17 -38.44
C LEU A 30 -15.31 -26.00 -38.17
N ALA A 31 -14.63 -27.00 -37.61
CA ALA A 31 -13.19 -26.98 -37.41
C ALA A 31 -12.42 -27.02 -38.74
N ALA A 32 -12.91 -27.76 -39.75
CA ALA A 32 -12.31 -27.77 -41.08
C ALA A 32 -12.57 -26.46 -41.86
N LEU A 33 -13.73 -25.83 -41.69
CA LEU A 33 -14.03 -24.51 -42.27
C LEU A 33 -13.26 -23.39 -41.54
N PHE A 34 -13.01 -23.53 -40.24
CA PHE A 34 -12.14 -22.61 -39.51
C PHE A 34 -10.65 -22.79 -39.86
N ALA A 35 -10.23 -24.04 -40.17
CA ALA A 35 -8.87 -24.34 -40.64
C ALA A 35 -8.62 -23.91 -42.10
N LEU A 36 -9.68 -23.81 -42.93
CA LEU A 36 -9.58 -23.30 -44.29
C LEU A 36 -9.76 -21.77 -44.41
N ALA A 37 -10.31 -21.11 -43.38
CA ALA A 37 -10.38 -19.65 -43.28
C ALA A 37 -9.19 -19.04 -42.50
N SER A 38 -8.39 -19.84 -41.85
CA SER A 38 -7.08 -19.46 -41.36
C SER A 38 -6.06 -19.61 -42.50
N GLY A 39 -6.11 -18.73 -43.47
CA GLY A 39 -4.87 -18.27 -44.08
C GLY A 39 -3.97 -17.87 -42.89
N GLY A 40 -2.93 -18.66 -42.62
CA GLY A 40 -2.00 -18.35 -41.50
C GLY A 40 -1.65 -16.86 -41.56
N PRO A 41 -1.59 -16.14 -40.44
CA PRO A 41 -1.08 -14.80 -40.47
C PRO A 41 0.26 -14.90 -41.20
N ALA A 42 0.42 -14.17 -42.30
CA ALA A 42 1.75 -13.97 -42.90
C ALA A 42 2.65 -13.66 -41.72
N GLU A 43 3.70 -14.46 -41.48
CA GLU A 43 4.60 -14.26 -40.36
C GLU A 43 5.13 -12.84 -40.51
N ALA A 44 4.66 -11.93 -39.64
CA ALA A 44 5.06 -10.55 -39.69
C ALA A 44 6.57 -10.51 -39.47
N ARG A 45 7.30 -9.91 -40.38
CA ARG A 45 8.74 -9.70 -40.22
C ARG A 45 9.00 -9.04 -38.90
N THR A 46 10.06 -9.44 -38.21
CA THR A 46 10.48 -8.86 -36.93
C THR A 46 11.82 -8.12 -37.14
N ALA A 47 12.02 -7.08 -36.35
CA ALA A 47 13.29 -6.38 -36.32
C ALA A 47 13.81 -6.17 -34.91
N LYS A 48 15.10 -5.91 -34.81
CA LYS A 48 15.82 -5.57 -33.58
C LYS A 48 16.76 -4.40 -33.82
N ILE A 49 16.96 -3.58 -32.78
CA ILE A 49 17.89 -2.46 -32.79
C ILE A 49 19.22 -2.90 -32.16
N ALA A 50 20.27 -2.90 -32.94
CA ALA A 50 21.64 -3.07 -32.47
C ALA A 50 22.23 -1.69 -32.14
N LEU A 51 22.50 -1.44 -30.87
CA LEU A 51 22.95 -0.15 -30.35
C LEU A 51 24.45 -0.18 -30.05
N VAL A 52 25.20 0.72 -30.65
CA VAL A 52 26.61 0.98 -30.33
C VAL A 52 26.73 2.44 -29.92
N VAL A 53 27.13 2.69 -28.68
CA VAL A 53 27.28 4.04 -28.13
C VAL A 53 28.75 4.25 -27.78
N SER A 54 29.31 5.35 -28.25
CA SER A 54 30.65 5.81 -27.89
C SER A 54 30.57 7.11 -27.11
N GLY A 55 31.33 7.21 -26.01
CA GLY A 55 31.40 8.38 -25.13
C GLY A 55 31.06 8.06 -23.70
N ASP A 56 29.99 8.61 -23.16
CA ASP A 56 29.60 8.49 -21.75
C ASP A 56 29.00 7.11 -21.44
N GLU A 57 29.60 6.37 -20.48
CA GLU A 57 29.19 5.00 -20.11
C GLU A 57 27.78 4.98 -19.44
N GLN A 58 27.43 6.01 -18.65
CA GLN A 58 26.11 6.09 -18.05
C GLN A 58 25.04 6.30 -19.11
N MET A 59 25.33 7.18 -20.09
CA MET A 59 24.41 7.42 -21.21
C MET A 59 24.24 6.17 -22.08
N GLN A 60 25.28 5.37 -22.22
CA GLN A 60 25.20 4.07 -22.92
C GLN A 60 24.21 3.14 -22.22
N ALA A 61 24.27 3.02 -20.87
CA ALA A 61 23.35 2.20 -20.11
C ALA A 61 21.90 2.71 -20.22
N ASP A 62 21.69 4.03 -20.07
CA ASP A 62 20.37 4.67 -20.16
C ASP A 62 19.73 4.45 -21.55
N LEU A 63 20.50 4.58 -22.62
CA LEU A 63 20.02 4.37 -24.00
C LEU A 63 19.70 2.90 -24.28
N LYS A 64 20.49 1.97 -23.75
CA LYS A 64 20.22 0.54 -23.87
C LYS A 64 18.90 0.17 -23.19
N GLU A 65 18.68 0.64 -21.97
CA GLU A 65 17.41 0.43 -21.27
C GLU A 65 16.23 1.06 -22.01
N LEU A 66 16.43 2.27 -22.57
CA LEU A 66 15.40 2.95 -23.35
C LEU A 66 14.99 2.13 -24.58
N VAL A 67 15.96 1.59 -25.33
CA VAL A 67 15.70 0.77 -26.54
C VAL A 67 15.04 -0.56 -26.15
N GLU A 68 15.50 -1.25 -25.10
CA GLU A 68 14.89 -2.48 -24.60
C GLU A 68 13.42 -2.25 -24.18
N ARG A 69 13.15 -1.14 -23.49
CA ARG A 69 11.78 -0.75 -23.12
C ARG A 69 10.93 -0.42 -24.34
N PHE A 70 11.50 0.31 -25.31
CA PHE A 70 10.82 0.64 -26.55
C PHE A 70 10.41 -0.61 -27.34
N GLU A 71 11.33 -1.56 -27.55
CA GLU A 71 11.07 -2.82 -28.24
C GLU A 71 10.03 -3.69 -27.51
N LYS A 72 10.00 -3.62 -26.18
CA LYS A 72 9.00 -4.33 -25.37
C LYS A 72 7.61 -3.72 -25.49
N ASP A 73 7.51 -2.39 -25.46
CA ASP A 73 6.22 -1.67 -25.51
C ASP A 73 5.66 -1.57 -26.93
N GLN A 74 6.55 -1.52 -27.91
CA GLN A 74 6.23 -1.46 -29.35
C GLN A 74 7.14 -2.42 -30.12
N PRO A 75 6.81 -3.72 -30.15
CA PRO A 75 7.59 -4.70 -30.90
C PRO A 75 7.73 -4.28 -32.37
N LEU A 76 8.95 -4.28 -32.88
CA LEU A 76 9.23 -4.01 -34.29
C LEU A 76 8.79 -5.22 -35.12
N SER A 77 7.54 -5.21 -35.57
CA SER A 77 6.95 -6.29 -36.38
C SER A 77 5.97 -5.72 -37.40
N GLY A 78 5.95 -6.27 -38.61
CA GLY A 78 5.07 -5.81 -39.67
C GLY A 78 5.67 -5.93 -41.04
N ASP A 79 5.19 -5.10 -41.96
CA ASP A 79 5.77 -4.94 -43.29
C ASP A 79 7.06 -4.06 -43.27
N SER A 80 7.76 -3.98 -44.37
CA SER A 80 9.02 -3.25 -44.46
C SER A 80 8.88 -1.77 -44.13
N LEU A 81 7.73 -1.17 -44.45
CA LEU A 81 7.46 0.23 -44.13
C LEU A 81 7.22 0.39 -42.63
N GLY A 82 6.44 -0.51 -42.01
CA GLY A 82 6.16 -0.51 -40.56
C GLY A 82 7.45 -0.68 -39.75
N LEU A 83 8.35 -1.58 -40.16
CA LEU A 83 9.65 -1.77 -39.51
C LEU A 83 10.52 -0.49 -39.60
N LEU A 84 10.54 0.14 -40.76
CA LEU A 84 11.28 1.39 -40.97
C LEU A 84 10.73 2.55 -40.13
N GLN A 85 9.40 2.69 -40.08
CA GLN A 85 8.73 3.69 -39.21
C GLN A 85 9.04 3.46 -37.74
N GLY A 86 9.04 2.19 -37.30
CA GLY A 86 9.43 1.82 -35.94
C GLY A 86 10.89 2.21 -35.63
N ALA A 87 11.82 1.94 -36.54
CA ALA A 87 13.22 2.34 -36.39
C ALA A 87 13.38 3.88 -36.34
N GLN A 88 12.65 4.62 -37.19
CA GLN A 88 12.62 6.09 -37.15
C GLN A 88 12.04 6.65 -35.86
N ALA A 89 10.98 6.00 -35.30
CA ALA A 89 10.43 6.38 -34.01
C ALA A 89 11.41 6.14 -32.85
N ALA A 90 12.14 5.02 -32.89
CA ALA A 90 13.20 4.75 -31.92
C ALA A 90 14.33 5.78 -32.01
N LEU A 91 14.77 6.14 -33.23
CA LEU A 91 15.76 7.17 -33.47
C LEU A 91 15.35 8.53 -32.90
N ALA A 92 14.08 8.93 -33.10
CA ALA A 92 13.56 10.18 -32.56
C ALA A 92 13.55 10.17 -31.01
N ARG A 93 13.21 9.05 -30.38
CA ARG A 93 13.27 8.90 -28.92
C ARG A 93 14.69 8.96 -28.37
N ILE A 94 15.63 8.30 -29.04
CA ILE A 94 17.06 8.35 -28.69
C ILE A 94 17.58 9.79 -28.76
N ASN A 95 17.30 10.50 -29.86
CA ASN A 95 17.71 11.90 -30.02
C ASN A 95 17.10 12.80 -28.93
N THR A 96 15.83 12.60 -28.59
CA THR A 96 15.19 13.32 -27.50
C THR A 96 15.85 13.02 -26.15
N ALA A 97 16.19 11.76 -25.89
CA ALA A 97 16.87 11.35 -24.65
C ALA A 97 18.28 11.98 -24.54
N LEU A 98 19.06 11.98 -25.60
CA LEU A 98 20.38 12.61 -25.64
C LEU A 98 20.30 14.11 -25.35
N ARG A 99 19.41 14.82 -26.04
CA ARG A 99 19.21 16.26 -25.82
C ARG A 99 18.70 16.58 -24.44
N SER A 100 17.79 15.75 -23.89
CA SER A 100 17.27 15.94 -22.53
C SER A 100 18.32 15.78 -21.44
N ARG A 101 19.40 15.07 -21.72
CA ARG A 101 20.57 14.88 -20.85
C ARG A 101 21.72 15.82 -21.12
N GLY A 102 21.54 16.80 -22.04
CA GLY A 102 22.53 17.82 -22.38
C GLY A 102 23.55 17.42 -23.43
N TYR A 103 23.29 16.38 -24.22
CA TYR A 103 24.16 15.98 -25.35
C TYR A 103 23.63 16.57 -26.66
N TYR A 104 23.86 17.85 -26.87
CA TYR A 104 23.33 18.59 -28.03
C TYR A 104 24.12 18.38 -29.32
N ASP A 105 25.41 17.99 -29.23
CA ASP A 105 26.28 17.68 -30.37
C ASP A 105 26.33 16.18 -30.69
N ALA A 106 25.42 15.40 -30.11
CA ALA A 106 25.35 13.96 -30.38
C ALA A 106 25.06 13.70 -31.86
N THR A 107 25.81 12.77 -32.45
CA THR A 107 25.59 12.30 -33.82
C THR A 107 25.08 10.88 -33.80
N ILE A 108 24.05 10.61 -34.59
CA ILE A 108 23.41 9.28 -34.67
C ILE A 108 23.42 8.85 -36.14
N THR A 109 24.06 7.72 -36.42
CA THR A 109 23.98 7.06 -37.72
C THR A 109 23.13 5.80 -37.57
N ALA A 110 21.96 5.78 -38.19
CA ALA A 110 21.04 4.64 -38.16
C ALA A 110 20.97 4.01 -39.57
N THR A 111 21.31 2.72 -39.69
CA THR A 111 21.39 2.00 -40.96
C THR A 111 20.70 0.64 -40.87
N VAL A 112 20.25 0.15 -42.03
CA VAL A 112 19.87 -1.24 -42.28
C VAL A 112 20.73 -1.75 -43.46
N ASP A 113 21.47 -2.83 -43.24
CA ASP A 113 22.42 -3.40 -44.20
C ASP A 113 23.39 -2.34 -44.78
N GLY A 114 23.87 -1.42 -43.91
CA GLY A 114 24.76 -0.34 -44.26
C GLY A 114 24.11 0.84 -44.99
N ARG A 115 22.83 0.79 -45.34
CA ARG A 115 22.08 1.90 -45.97
C ARG A 115 21.41 2.77 -44.89
N PRO A 116 21.51 4.09 -44.96
CA PRO A 116 20.82 4.98 -44.01
C PRO A 116 19.30 4.77 -44.03
N ILE A 117 18.67 4.70 -42.83
CA ILE A 117 17.22 4.49 -42.71
C ILE A 117 16.38 5.66 -43.23
N ALA A 118 17.01 6.81 -43.50
CA ALA A 118 16.37 8.00 -44.07
C ALA A 118 16.29 7.97 -45.60
N GLU A 119 16.99 7.05 -46.26
CA GLU A 119 17.04 6.94 -47.71
C GLU A 119 16.01 5.95 -48.27
N ALA A 120 15.51 6.20 -49.47
CA ALA A 120 14.50 5.34 -50.12
C ALA A 120 14.97 3.87 -50.27
N GLY A 121 16.27 3.65 -50.49
CA GLY A 121 16.85 2.30 -50.60
C GLY A 121 16.86 1.48 -49.30
N ALA A 122 16.43 2.03 -48.15
CA ALA A 122 16.31 1.29 -46.91
C ALA A 122 15.16 0.26 -46.98
N ILE A 123 14.06 0.58 -47.65
CA ILE A 123 12.94 -0.33 -47.87
C ILE A 123 13.40 -1.50 -48.76
N ASP A 124 14.08 -1.21 -49.84
CA ASP A 124 14.61 -2.22 -50.74
C ASP A 124 15.57 -3.18 -50.03
N ALA A 125 16.37 -2.67 -49.08
CA ALA A 125 17.27 -3.50 -48.29
C ALA A 125 16.51 -4.45 -47.36
N ILE A 126 15.38 -4.01 -46.79
CA ILE A 126 14.52 -4.85 -45.96
C ILE A 126 13.79 -5.90 -46.83
N ASP A 127 13.27 -5.49 -47.99
CA ASP A 127 12.53 -6.36 -48.89
C ASP A 127 13.41 -7.45 -49.54
N ALA A 128 14.71 -7.17 -49.71
CA ALA A 128 15.68 -8.13 -50.26
C ALA A 128 15.98 -9.31 -49.31
N ARG A 129 15.60 -9.22 -48.02
CA ARG A 129 15.80 -10.30 -47.04
C ARG A 129 14.66 -11.33 -47.07
N PRO A 130 14.95 -12.59 -46.76
CA PRO A 130 13.92 -13.60 -46.55
C PRO A 130 12.91 -13.15 -45.47
N GLU A 131 11.62 -13.50 -45.64
CA GLU A 131 10.54 -13.08 -44.71
C GLU A 131 10.70 -13.62 -43.28
N ASN A 132 11.38 -14.74 -43.12
CA ASN A 132 11.65 -15.40 -41.83
C ASN A 132 12.95 -14.92 -41.16
N GLU A 133 13.69 -14.01 -41.76
CA GLU A 133 14.93 -13.45 -41.19
C GLU A 133 14.65 -12.18 -40.42
N GLN A 134 15.17 -12.09 -39.18
CA GLN A 134 15.05 -10.90 -38.35
C GLN A 134 15.90 -9.74 -38.95
N VAL A 135 15.28 -8.59 -39.18
CA VAL A 135 15.94 -7.37 -39.66
C VAL A 135 16.73 -6.74 -38.48
N SER A 136 17.97 -6.35 -38.74
CA SER A 136 18.79 -5.64 -37.74
C SER A 136 19.03 -4.19 -38.19
N PHE A 137 18.53 -3.25 -37.37
CA PHE A 137 18.86 -1.83 -37.52
C PHE A 137 20.09 -1.51 -36.66
N ALA A 138 21.15 -1.05 -37.28
CA ALA A 138 22.40 -0.65 -36.60
C ALA A 138 22.36 0.84 -36.27
N PHE A 139 22.35 1.18 -34.98
CA PHE A 139 22.37 2.55 -34.48
C PHE A 139 23.72 2.83 -33.83
N ASN A 140 24.55 3.63 -34.52
CA ASN A 140 25.85 4.07 -34.03
C ASN A 140 25.71 5.51 -33.51
N ILE A 141 25.97 5.70 -32.23
CA ILE A 141 25.78 6.95 -31.51
C ILE A 141 27.13 7.42 -30.97
N ALA A 142 27.53 8.64 -31.33
CA ALA A 142 28.59 9.34 -30.65
C ALA A 142 27.94 10.46 -29.82
N THR A 143 28.02 10.36 -28.48
CA THR A 143 27.33 11.31 -27.59
C THR A 143 27.89 12.72 -27.68
N GLY A 144 29.17 12.85 -28.01
CA GLY A 144 29.85 14.12 -27.87
C GLY A 144 30.00 14.55 -26.39
N PRO A 145 30.44 15.77 -26.15
CA PRO A 145 30.57 16.32 -24.81
C PRO A 145 29.21 16.68 -24.23
N ARG A 146 29.05 16.45 -22.92
CA ARG A 146 27.87 16.89 -22.19
C ARG A 146 27.96 18.39 -21.92
N TYR A 147 26.91 19.12 -22.28
CA TYR A 147 26.80 20.56 -22.05
C TYR A 147 26.51 20.87 -20.59
N ARG A 148 26.91 22.06 -20.14
CA ARG A 148 26.71 22.54 -18.79
C ARG A 148 25.85 23.79 -18.76
N ILE A 149 25.26 24.08 -17.62
CA ILE A 149 24.55 25.34 -17.38
C ILE A 149 25.63 26.46 -17.29
N GLY A 150 25.58 27.42 -18.20
CA GLY A 150 26.44 28.60 -18.17
C GLY A 150 25.89 29.69 -17.26
N ALA A 151 24.60 29.97 -17.35
CA ALA A 151 23.92 30.96 -16.54
C ALA A 151 22.46 30.55 -16.24
N VAL A 152 21.99 30.94 -15.06
CA VAL A 152 20.57 30.83 -14.68
C VAL A 152 20.05 32.24 -14.38
N GLU A 153 19.13 32.71 -15.21
CA GLU A 153 18.52 34.03 -15.10
C GLU A 153 17.05 33.91 -14.68
N ILE A 154 16.65 34.79 -13.75
CA ILE A 154 15.23 34.94 -13.39
C ILE A 154 14.89 36.40 -13.64
N ARG A 155 13.93 36.65 -14.50
CA ARG A 155 13.54 38.01 -14.86
C ARG A 155 12.03 38.17 -14.92
N PRO A 156 11.51 39.36 -14.67
CA PRO A 156 10.10 39.66 -14.93
C PRO A 156 9.81 39.72 -16.44
N PRO A 157 8.54 39.64 -16.85
CA PRO A 157 8.16 39.73 -18.26
C PRO A 157 8.44 41.08 -18.89
N THR A 158 8.48 42.14 -18.08
CA THR A 158 8.83 43.52 -18.51
C THR A 158 9.79 44.14 -17.52
N THR A 159 10.58 45.12 -17.98
CA THR A 159 11.57 45.84 -17.15
C THR A 159 10.92 46.68 -16.02
N GLN A 160 9.64 46.98 -16.10
CA GLN A 160 8.89 47.75 -15.08
C GLN A 160 8.32 46.87 -13.96
N ALA A 161 8.23 45.55 -14.17
CA ALA A 161 7.76 44.62 -13.14
C ALA A 161 8.88 44.25 -12.19
N SER A 162 8.58 44.15 -10.89
CA SER A 162 9.52 43.69 -9.87
C SER A 162 9.18 42.27 -9.44
N LEU A 163 10.18 41.47 -9.12
CA LEU A 163 10.02 40.16 -8.53
C LEU A 163 10.28 40.21 -7.02
N PRO A 164 9.63 39.37 -6.21
CA PRO A 164 10.00 39.19 -4.82
C PRO A 164 11.42 38.63 -4.70
N ALA A 165 12.00 38.74 -3.51
CA ALA A 165 13.30 38.14 -3.25
C ALA A 165 13.22 36.61 -3.38
N ILE A 166 13.96 36.04 -4.33
CA ILE A 166 13.98 34.60 -4.60
C ILE A 166 15.32 34.04 -4.16
N ASP A 167 15.31 33.04 -3.30
CA ASP A 167 16.50 32.30 -2.93
C ASP A 167 16.86 31.31 -4.05
N ARG A 168 17.84 31.69 -4.89
CA ARG A 168 18.29 30.87 -6.03
C ARG A 168 18.88 29.53 -5.60
N ALA A 169 19.43 29.42 -4.41
CA ALA A 169 20.01 28.16 -3.91
C ALA A 169 18.95 27.06 -3.75
N LYS A 170 17.70 27.43 -3.46
CA LYS A 170 16.59 26.47 -3.35
C LYS A 170 16.15 25.86 -4.69
N LEU A 171 16.53 26.44 -5.81
CA LEU A 171 16.16 25.93 -7.13
C LEU A 171 16.88 24.62 -7.47
N GLY A 172 18.08 24.41 -6.90
CA GLY A 172 18.88 23.21 -7.17
C GLY A 172 19.41 23.17 -8.60
N LEU A 173 19.65 24.35 -9.20
CA LEU A 173 20.21 24.51 -10.52
C LEU A 173 21.24 25.65 -10.48
N ALA A 174 22.51 25.35 -10.75
CA ALA A 174 23.60 26.29 -10.66
C ALA A 174 24.46 26.28 -11.95
N PRO A 175 25.18 27.38 -12.24
CA PRO A 175 26.20 27.38 -13.25
C PRO A 175 27.24 26.28 -13.01
N GLY A 176 27.59 25.54 -14.08
CA GLY A 176 28.47 24.38 -14.02
C GLY A 176 27.76 23.03 -13.91
N ASP A 177 26.48 22.99 -13.49
CA ASP A 177 25.69 21.76 -13.49
C ASP A 177 25.49 21.22 -14.91
N PRO A 178 25.25 19.92 -15.07
CA PRO A 178 24.86 19.38 -16.36
C PRO A 178 23.57 20.04 -16.89
N ALA A 179 23.52 20.33 -18.19
CA ALA A 179 22.35 20.93 -18.85
C ALA A 179 21.23 19.87 -19.04
N ASP A 180 20.76 19.30 -17.94
CA ASP A 180 19.74 18.27 -17.88
C ASP A 180 18.34 18.91 -17.89
N ALA A 181 17.50 18.48 -18.82
CA ALA A 181 16.15 19.03 -18.98
C ALA A 181 15.27 18.75 -17.76
N SER A 182 15.46 17.61 -17.08
CA SER A 182 14.71 17.28 -15.86
C SER A 182 15.07 18.22 -14.71
N ALA A 183 16.36 18.52 -14.52
CA ALA A 183 16.80 19.47 -13.49
C ALA A 183 16.29 20.90 -13.77
N ILE A 184 16.26 21.30 -15.04
CA ILE A 184 15.71 22.60 -15.44
C ILE A 184 14.21 22.68 -15.20
N LEU A 185 13.45 21.60 -15.48
CA LEU A 185 12.01 21.51 -15.17
C LEU A 185 11.75 21.54 -13.67
N GLU A 186 12.53 20.79 -12.90
CA GLU A 186 12.42 20.78 -11.44
C GLU A 186 12.71 22.16 -10.83
N ALA A 187 13.71 22.87 -11.35
CA ALA A 187 14.00 24.23 -10.93
C ALA A 187 12.83 25.20 -11.25
N GLN A 188 12.18 25.04 -12.40
CA GLN A 188 10.98 25.81 -12.75
C GLN A 188 9.84 25.54 -11.76
N ASP A 189 9.57 24.28 -11.41
CA ASP A 189 8.50 23.88 -10.49
C ASP A 189 8.79 24.37 -9.05
N LYS A 190 10.06 24.31 -8.63
CA LYS A 190 10.49 24.90 -7.35
C LYS A 190 10.27 26.39 -7.33
N LEU A 191 10.62 27.11 -8.41
CA LEU A 191 10.41 28.55 -8.50
C LEU A 191 8.92 28.93 -8.45
N ILE A 192 8.06 28.21 -9.15
CA ILE A 192 6.59 28.38 -9.06
C ILE A 192 6.10 28.16 -7.63
N THR A 193 6.62 27.13 -6.97
CA THR A 193 6.24 26.77 -5.61
C THR A 193 6.65 27.86 -4.61
N GLU A 194 7.86 28.39 -4.72
CA GLU A 194 8.31 29.49 -3.85
C GLU A 194 7.47 30.77 -4.08
N LEU A 195 7.20 31.13 -5.33
CA LEU A 195 6.34 32.29 -5.61
C LEU A 195 4.92 32.13 -5.03
N ARG A 196 4.37 30.91 -5.10
CA ARG A 196 3.04 30.61 -4.53
C ARG A 196 3.05 30.68 -3.00
N LYS A 197 4.13 30.27 -2.34
CA LYS A 197 4.28 30.40 -0.88
C LYS A 197 4.33 31.88 -0.43
N GLU A 198 4.88 32.76 -1.27
CA GLU A 198 4.89 34.20 -1.04
C GLU A 198 3.53 34.88 -1.32
N GLY A 199 2.48 34.12 -1.66
CA GLY A 199 1.13 34.62 -1.91
C GLY A 199 0.79 34.88 -3.37
N TYR A 200 1.68 34.61 -4.32
CA TYR A 200 1.44 34.80 -5.74
C TYR A 200 0.77 33.55 -6.35
N ALA A 201 -0.49 33.36 -6.05
CA ALA A 201 -1.22 32.13 -6.41
C ALA A 201 -1.28 31.85 -7.91
N LEU A 202 -1.36 32.90 -8.73
CA LEU A 202 -1.46 32.84 -10.19
C LEU A 202 -0.10 32.91 -10.89
N ALA A 203 1.01 32.78 -10.14
CA ALA A 203 2.34 32.84 -10.73
C ALA A 203 2.50 31.80 -11.86
N SER A 204 3.04 32.25 -12.96
CA SER A 204 3.40 31.42 -14.11
C SER A 204 4.84 31.70 -14.55
N ILE A 205 5.51 30.67 -15.10
CA ILE A 205 6.88 30.79 -15.55
C ILE A 205 6.99 30.28 -16.96
N LYS A 206 7.51 31.13 -17.83
CA LYS A 206 7.95 30.74 -19.17
C LYS A 206 9.46 30.48 -19.12
N ARG A 207 9.87 29.34 -19.63
CA ARG A 207 11.28 28.94 -19.70
C ARG A 207 11.80 29.17 -21.11
N ASP A 208 12.99 29.75 -21.20
CA ASP A 208 13.76 29.84 -22.42
C ASP A 208 15.16 29.25 -22.18
N VAL A 209 15.63 28.39 -23.07
CA VAL A 209 16.94 27.72 -22.98
C VAL A 209 17.68 27.94 -24.25
N VAL A 210 18.75 28.71 -24.19
CA VAL A 210 19.63 29.03 -25.33
C VAL A 210 20.93 28.24 -25.19
N VAL A 211 21.21 27.42 -26.18
CA VAL A 211 22.42 26.58 -26.22
C VAL A 211 23.47 27.26 -27.06
N ASN A 212 24.68 27.44 -26.51
CA ASN A 212 25.84 27.94 -27.20
C ASN A 212 26.79 26.77 -27.54
N HIS A 213 26.84 26.40 -28.81
CA HIS A 213 27.69 25.29 -29.28
C HIS A 213 29.19 25.60 -29.21
N ALA A 214 29.60 26.88 -29.25
CA ALA A 214 31.02 27.24 -29.18
C ALA A 214 31.60 27.08 -27.77
N THR A 215 30.80 27.46 -26.71
CA THR A 215 31.21 27.32 -25.30
C THR A 215 30.72 26.01 -24.68
N ARG A 216 29.80 25.30 -25.33
CA ARG A 216 29.12 24.10 -24.82
C ARG A 216 28.34 24.38 -23.53
N GLU A 217 27.72 25.52 -23.48
CA GLU A 217 26.93 25.98 -22.35
C GLU A 217 25.48 26.25 -22.73
N ALA A 218 24.57 26.05 -21.79
CA ALA A 218 23.18 26.41 -21.89
C ALA A 218 22.86 27.56 -20.91
N THR A 219 22.32 28.67 -21.45
CA THR A 219 21.74 29.72 -20.61
C THR A 219 20.26 29.44 -20.42
N VAL A 220 19.84 29.33 -19.15
CA VAL A 220 18.44 29.08 -18.77
C VAL A 220 17.85 30.38 -18.22
N THR A 221 16.84 30.89 -18.91
CA THR A 221 16.10 32.07 -18.50
C THR A 221 14.70 31.71 -18.07
N PHE A 222 14.35 31.96 -16.82
CA PHE A 222 13.00 31.87 -16.29
C PHE A 222 12.34 33.25 -16.31
N VAL A 223 11.33 33.44 -17.17
CA VAL A 223 10.52 34.66 -17.19
C VAL A 223 9.34 34.44 -16.25
N ALA A 224 9.43 35.03 -15.06
CA ALA A 224 8.44 34.85 -13.99
C ALA A 224 7.38 35.95 -14.01
N GLU A 225 6.16 35.57 -14.28
CA GLU A 225 4.97 36.43 -14.21
C GLU A 225 4.25 36.10 -12.90
N THR A 226 4.39 36.96 -11.90
CA THR A 226 3.84 36.72 -10.56
C THR A 226 2.34 36.88 -10.46
N GLY A 227 1.78 37.81 -11.25
CA GLY A 227 0.42 38.30 -11.01
C GLY A 227 0.32 39.11 -9.71
N PRO A 228 -0.89 39.47 -9.28
CA PRO A 228 -1.14 40.13 -8.02
C PRO A 228 -0.99 39.18 -6.81
N LEU A 229 -0.74 39.75 -5.61
CA LEU A 229 -0.86 39.01 -4.36
C LEU A 229 -2.29 38.57 -4.16
N ALA A 230 -2.50 37.29 -3.88
CA ALA A 230 -3.79 36.67 -3.70
C ALA A 230 -4.13 36.46 -2.22
N ARG A 231 -5.42 36.48 -1.92
CA ARG A 231 -5.96 36.05 -0.63
C ARG A 231 -6.78 34.78 -0.83
N MET A 232 -6.95 34.00 0.24
CA MET A 232 -7.79 32.81 0.23
C MET A 232 -9.25 33.23 0.04
N GLY A 233 -9.88 32.76 -1.00
CA GLY A 233 -11.27 33.05 -1.33
C GLY A 233 -12.24 31.93 -0.90
N PRO A 234 -13.54 32.07 -1.26
CA PRO A 234 -14.56 31.11 -0.91
C PRO A 234 -14.32 29.74 -1.57
N VAL A 235 -14.69 28.70 -0.84
CA VAL A 235 -14.65 27.30 -1.31
C VAL A 235 -16.05 26.86 -1.68
N ARG A 236 -16.23 26.37 -2.90
CA ARG A 236 -17.48 25.80 -3.40
C ARG A 236 -17.34 24.32 -3.61
N PHE A 237 -18.21 23.53 -2.97
CA PHE A 237 -18.25 22.07 -3.14
C PHE A 237 -19.29 21.68 -4.18
N SER A 238 -18.93 20.73 -5.05
CA SER A 238 -19.80 20.18 -6.09
C SER A 238 -19.52 18.68 -6.30
N GLY A 239 -20.43 17.96 -6.98
CA GLY A 239 -20.24 16.56 -7.36
C GLY A 239 -20.50 15.54 -6.25
N THR A 240 -21.05 15.97 -5.11
CA THR A 240 -21.56 15.09 -4.04
C THR A 240 -23.00 15.46 -3.72
N ASP A 241 -23.86 14.46 -3.58
CA ASP A 241 -25.23 14.54 -3.09
C ASP A 241 -25.43 13.75 -1.79
N LYS A 242 -24.41 13.01 -1.36
CA LYS A 242 -24.45 12.12 -0.21
C LYS A 242 -23.80 12.71 1.04
N VAL A 243 -22.89 13.65 0.87
CA VAL A 243 -22.16 14.28 1.98
C VAL A 243 -22.67 15.72 2.18
N ASP A 244 -23.00 16.07 3.42
CA ASP A 244 -23.44 17.40 3.80
C ASP A 244 -22.36 18.44 3.50
N THR A 245 -22.63 19.32 2.53
CA THR A 245 -21.70 20.38 2.10
C THR A 245 -21.50 21.46 3.16
N VAL A 246 -22.50 21.73 4.02
CA VAL A 246 -22.36 22.66 5.14
C VAL A 246 -21.39 22.09 6.18
N TRP A 247 -21.45 20.78 6.40
CA TRP A 247 -20.49 20.08 7.25
C TRP A 247 -19.07 20.09 6.65
N LEU A 248 -18.92 19.94 5.31
CA LEU A 248 -17.64 20.06 4.62
C LEU A 248 -17.04 21.47 4.74
N GLN A 249 -17.88 22.51 4.64
CA GLN A 249 -17.46 23.91 4.73
C GLN A 249 -16.75 24.21 6.06
N ARG A 250 -17.22 23.61 7.17
CA ARG A 250 -16.60 23.77 8.50
C ARG A 250 -15.21 23.17 8.61
N ARG A 251 -14.78 22.37 7.61
CA ARG A 251 -13.48 21.68 7.57
C ARG A 251 -12.43 22.37 6.73
N VAL A 252 -12.81 23.45 6.05
CA VAL A 252 -11.85 24.27 5.33
C VAL A 252 -10.83 24.83 6.33
N PRO A 253 -9.52 24.58 6.13
CA PRO A 253 -8.48 24.89 7.14
C PRO A 253 -8.01 26.35 7.10
N PHE A 254 -8.70 27.20 6.39
CA PHE A 254 -8.40 28.62 6.24
C PHE A 254 -9.66 29.46 6.27
N LYS A 255 -9.50 30.75 6.50
CA LYS A 255 -10.57 31.76 6.43
C LYS A 255 -10.45 32.55 5.14
N GLU A 256 -11.58 33.00 4.62
CA GLU A 256 -11.62 33.96 3.52
C GLU A 256 -10.88 35.26 3.90
N GLY A 257 -10.13 35.85 2.98
CA GLY A 257 -9.32 37.04 3.18
C GLY A 257 -7.94 36.83 3.79
N GLU A 258 -7.58 35.62 4.27
CA GLU A 258 -6.19 35.30 4.68
C GLU A 258 -5.28 35.33 3.45
N THR A 259 -3.98 35.64 3.65
CA THR A 259 -2.98 35.52 2.57
C THR A 259 -2.98 34.10 1.98
N TYR A 260 -2.92 34.00 0.68
CA TYR A 260 -2.86 32.71 -0.02
C TYR A 260 -1.69 31.86 0.47
N ASP A 261 -1.99 30.63 0.80
CA ASP A 261 -1.00 29.63 1.25
C ASP A 261 -1.33 28.26 0.62
N PRO A 262 -0.50 27.76 -0.31
CA PRO A 262 -0.72 26.49 -0.98
C PRO A 262 -0.76 25.29 -0.01
N THR A 263 -0.06 25.38 1.13
CA THR A 263 -0.05 24.30 2.13
C THR A 263 -1.42 24.09 2.78
N LYS A 264 -2.22 25.15 2.90
CA LYS A 264 -3.60 25.08 3.39
C LYS A 264 -4.53 24.43 2.38
N VAL A 265 -4.29 24.65 1.07
CA VAL A 265 -5.04 23.97 0.00
C VAL A 265 -4.73 22.47 -0.01
N ASP A 266 -3.46 22.10 0.16
CA ASP A 266 -3.08 20.69 0.28
C ASP A 266 -3.61 20.05 1.56
N ALA A 267 -3.63 20.80 2.67
CA ALA A 267 -4.26 20.36 3.91
C ALA A 267 -5.77 20.11 3.75
N LEU A 268 -6.48 20.96 2.98
CA LEU A 268 -7.89 20.73 2.63
C LEU A 268 -8.05 19.43 1.85
N ARG A 269 -7.21 19.22 0.81
CA ARG A 269 -7.21 17.98 0.01
C ARG A 269 -6.98 16.77 0.89
N GLY A 270 -5.98 16.81 1.76
CA GLY A 270 -5.65 15.74 2.70
C GLY A 270 -6.82 15.42 3.64
N LYS A 271 -7.44 16.43 4.23
CA LYS A 271 -8.62 16.28 5.10
C LYS A 271 -9.79 15.63 4.38
N LEU A 272 -10.14 16.08 3.16
CA LEU A 272 -11.24 15.52 2.39
C LEU A 272 -10.95 14.06 1.98
N THR A 273 -9.72 13.76 1.57
CA THR A 273 -9.30 12.41 1.19
C THR A 273 -9.34 11.45 2.37
N SER A 274 -8.92 11.90 3.57
CA SER A 274 -8.90 11.08 4.80
C SER A 274 -10.29 10.69 5.31
N LEU A 275 -11.36 11.36 4.87
CA LEU A 275 -12.74 10.96 5.17
C LEU A 275 -13.08 9.58 4.59
N GLY A 276 -12.43 9.17 3.48
CA GLY A 276 -12.61 7.86 2.86
C GLY A 276 -13.95 7.67 2.14
N VAL A 277 -14.73 8.73 1.96
CA VAL A 277 -16.04 8.74 1.30
C VAL A 277 -15.99 9.21 -0.15
N PHE A 278 -14.84 9.72 -0.60
CA PHE A 278 -14.64 10.18 -1.97
C PHE A 278 -13.65 9.28 -2.71
N ASN A 279 -13.91 9.01 -3.98
CA ASN A 279 -12.97 8.38 -4.91
C ASN A 279 -11.98 9.39 -5.49
N ALA A 280 -12.44 10.62 -5.70
CA ALA A 280 -11.61 11.70 -6.19
C ALA A 280 -11.96 13.02 -5.50
N VAL A 281 -10.92 13.81 -5.20
CA VAL A 281 -11.00 15.17 -4.67
C VAL A 281 -10.16 16.04 -5.59
N ARG A 282 -10.80 16.91 -6.37
CA ARG A 282 -10.14 17.83 -7.28
C ARG A 282 -10.40 19.25 -6.84
N ILE A 283 -9.37 19.97 -6.43
CA ILE A 283 -9.43 21.38 -6.04
C ILE A 283 -8.90 22.21 -7.21
N LYS A 284 -9.75 23.05 -7.77
CA LYS A 284 -9.42 23.95 -8.88
C LYS A 284 -9.47 25.38 -8.37
N PRO A 285 -8.36 26.11 -8.33
CA PRO A 285 -8.39 27.54 -8.13
C PRO A 285 -9.02 28.22 -9.36
N ALA A 286 -9.71 29.33 -9.14
CA ALA A 286 -10.20 30.16 -10.23
C ALA A 286 -9.02 30.71 -11.07
N ALA A 287 -9.28 31.02 -12.34
CA ALA A 287 -8.27 31.57 -13.24
C ALA A 287 -7.91 33.04 -12.92
N THR A 288 -8.78 33.77 -12.20
CA THR A 288 -8.62 35.17 -11.84
C THR A 288 -9.05 35.38 -10.39
N LEU A 289 -8.47 36.41 -9.76
CA LEU A 289 -8.95 36.88 -8.47
C LEU A 289 -10.30 37.58 -8.62
N ASP A 290 -11.09 37.54 -7.55
CA ASP A 290 -12.34 38.33 -7.48
C ASP A 290 -12.08 39.82 -7.23
N ALA A 291 -13.16 40.61 -7.07
CA ALA A 291 -13.06 42.04 -6.83
C ALA A 291 -12.37 42.42 -5.51
N ASN A 292 -12.27 41.51 -4.56
CA ASN A 292 -11.63 41.70 -3.25
C ASN A 292 -10.15 41.25 -3.24
N GLY A 293 -9.63 40.75 -4.38
CA GLY A 293 -8.31 40.17 -4.48
C GLY A 293 -8.22 38.75 -3.88
N GLU A 294 -9.37 38.08 -3.76
CA GLU A 294 -9.47 36.72 -3.25
C GLU A 294 -9.45 35.69 -4.39
N LEU A 295 -8.89 34.52 -4.16
CA LEU A 295 -8.88 33.40 -5.10
C LEU A 295 -9.94 32.37 -4.71
N PRO A 296 -11.08 32.27 -5.44
CA PRO A 296 -12.07 31.25 -5.21
C PRO A 296 -11.55 29.84 -5.55
N PHE A 297 -12.07 28.82 -4.86
CA PHE A 297 -11.76 27.42 -5.11
C PHE A 297 -13.01 26.61 -5.41
N ASP A 298 -13.01 25.93 -6.56
CA ASP A 298 -14.03 24.95 -6.89
C ASP A 298 -13.50 23.54 -6.53
N VAL A 299 -14.18 22.90 -5.58
CA VAL A 299 -13.85 21.55 -5.09
C VAL A 299 -14.83 20.56 -5.69
N GLU A 300 -14.37 19.84 -6.72
CA GLU A 300 -15.14 18.78 -7.36
C GLU A 300 -14.89 17.46 -6.62
N LEU A 301 -15.95 16.87 -6.10
CA LEU A 301 -15.93 15.64 -5.34
C LEU A 301 -16.56 14.52 -6.17
N THR A 302 -15.99 13.33 -6.11
CA THR A 302 -16.62 12.13 -6.68
C THR A 302 -16.87 11.15 -5.55
N ASP A 303 -18.14 10.87 -5.27
CA ASP A 303 -18.53 9.97 -4.20
C ASP A 303 -18.02 8.55 -4.42
N ARG A 304 -17.56 7.94 -3.35
CA ARG A 304 -17.23 6.53 -3.29
C ARG A 304 -18.50 5.71 -3.04
N PRO A 305 -18.62 4.46 -3.54
CA PRO A 305 -19.70 3.59 -3.14
C PRO A 305 -19.82 3.53 -1.62
N SER A 306 -21.02 3.86 -1.09
CA SER A 306 -21.23 3.96 0.36
C SER A 306 -21.04 2.62 1.07
N ARG A 307 -21.24 1.51 0.36
CA ARG A 307 -21.15 0.16 0.92
C ARG A 307 -19.98 -0.59 0.34
N SER A 308 -19.33 -1.41 1.17
CA SER A 308 -18.35 -2.41 0.72
C SER A 308 -18.49 -3.68 1.52
N ILE A 309 -18.18 -4.79 0.87
CA ILE A 309 -18.11 -6.12 1.45
C ILE A 309 -16.70 -6.63 1.21
N GLY A 310 -16.17 -7.39 2.16
CA GLY A 310 -14.90 -8.08 2.00
C GLY A 310 -14.90 -9.37 2.78
N PHE A 311 -14.01 -10.27 2.38
CA PHE A 311 -13.82 -11.58 2.99
C PHE A 311 -12.34 -11.80 3.26
N GLY A 312 -12.03 -12.57 4.29
CA GLY A 312 -10.70 -12.98 4.66
C GLY A 312 -10.67 -14.45 5.02
N VAL A 313 -9.58 -15.12 4.66
CA VAL A 313 -9.30 -16.49 5.06
C VAL A 313 -7.87 -16.55 5.56
N SER A 314 -7.65 -17.23 6.67
CA SER A 314 -6.32 -17.56 7.18
C SER A 314 -6.28 -19.00 7.65
N TYR A 315 -5.08 -19.54 7.73
CA TYR A 315 -4.84 -20.90 8.19
C TYR A 315 -3.58 -20.95 9.05
N GLU A 316 -3.69 -21.65 10.14
CA GLU A 316 -2.58 -22.03 11.01
C GLU A 316 -2.73 -23.49 11.39
N THR A 317 -1.64 -24.28 11.33
CA THR A 317 -1.69 -25.75 11.49
C THR A 317 -2.39 -26.18 12.78
N GLN A 318 -2.19 -25.44 13.88
CA GLN A 318 -2.74 -25.78 15.18
C GLN A 318 -4.10 -25.12 15.49
N LEU A 319 -4.45 -24.05 14.82
CA LEU A 319 -5.73 -23.35 15.00
C LEU A 319 -6.75 -23.68 13.91
N GLY A 320 -6.33 -24.34 12.81
CA GLY A 320 -7.21 -24.61 11.67
C GLY A 320 -7.47 -23.38 10.83
N PHE A 321 -8.60 -23.38 10.12
CA PHE A 321 -9.02 -22.26 9.30
C PHE A 321 -9.76 -21.21 10.14
N ALA A 322 -9.52 -19.95 9.78
CA ALA A 322 -10.37 -18.84 10.17
C ALA A 322 -10.92 -18.16 8.93
N VAL A 323 -12.22 -17.89 8.95
CA VAL A 323 -12.94 -17.21 7.86
C VAL A 323 -13.60 -15.99 8.44
N SER A 324 -13.41 -14.85 7.80
CA SER A 324 -14.05 -13.60 8.20
C SER A 324 -14.78 -12.95 7.04
N GLY A 325 -15.85 -12.25 7.34
CA GLY A 325 -16.56 -11.41 6.41
C GLY A 325 -16.89 -10.06 7.04
N PHE A 326 -16.87 -9.00 6.26
CA PHE A 326 -17.30 -7.71 6.76
C PHE A 326 -18.17 -6.96 5.75
N TRP A 327 -19.06 -6.15 6.30
CA TRP A 327 -19.82 -5.15 5.58
C TRP A 327 -19.53 -3.79 6.21
N THR A 328 -19.30 -2.78 5.37
CA THR A 328 -19.04 -1.40 5.81
C THR A 328 -19.97 -0.44 5.09
N HIS A 329 -20.60 0.46 5.83
CA HIS A 329 -21.25 1.67 5.30
C HIS A 329 -20.39 2.88 5.65
N ARG A 330 -19.99 3.69 4.65
CA ARG A 330 -18.98 4.77 4.80
C ARG A 330 -19.55 6.15 5.06
N ASN A 331 -20.81 6.35 4.92
CA ASN A 331 -21.48 7.66 5.12
C ASN A 331 -22.90 7.42 5.58
N LEU A 332 -23.05 7.06 6.87
CA LEU A 332 -24.32 6.56 7.39
C LEU A 332 -25.37 7.67 7.50
N PHE A 333 -24.97 8.87 7.93
CA PHE A 333 -25.84 10.01 8.22
C PHE A 333 -25.45 11.28 7.42
N GLY A 334 -24.54 11.19 6.45
CA GLY A 334 -24.15 12.32 5.59
C GLY A 334 -22.92 13.10 6.06
N GLN A 335 -22.29 12.73 7.19
CA GLN A 335 -21.10 13.38 7.74
C GLN A 335 -19.90 12.43 7.81
N ALA A 336 -19.79 11.54 6.81
CA ALA A 336 -18.74 10.54 6.69
C ALA A 336 -18.68 9.55 7.87
N GLU A 337 -19.78 9.37 8.61
CA GLU A 337 -19.85 8.33 9.64
C GLU A 337 -19.75 6.96 9.00
N SER A 338 -18.94 6.09 9.58
CA SER A 338 -18.81 4.72 9.13
C SER A 338 -19.32 3.72 10.16
N LEU A 339 -20.07 2.73 9.67
CA LEU A 339 -20.44 1.54 10.42
C LEU A 339 -19.86 0.32 9.74
N ARG A 340 -19.04 -0.44 10.47
CA ARG A 340 -18.47 -1.72 10.02
C ARG A 340 -19.02 -2.85 10.86
N LEU A 341 -19.61 -3.84 10.21
CA LEU A 341 -20.03 -5.10 10.82
C LEU A 341 -19.07 -6.18 10.35
N THR A 342 -18.55 -6.97 11.27
CA THR A 342 -17.62 -8.08 10.98
C THR A 342 -18.14 -9.34 11.66
N ALA A 343 -18.15 -10.44 10.92
CA ALA A 343 -18.38 -11.78 11.42
C ALA A 343 -17.13 -12.63 11.16
N GLU A 344 -16.73 -13.42 12.15
CA GLU A 344 -15.55 -14.26 12.09
C GLU A 344 -15.86 -15.63 12.68
N LEU A 345 -15.37 -16.69 12.02
CA LEU A 345 -15.38 -18.07 12.50
C LEU A 345 -13.94 -18.55 12.59
N THR A 346 -13.58 -19.17 13.70
CA THR A 346 -12.23 -19.66 13.98
C THR A 346 -12.24 -21.12 14.38
N HIS A 347 -11.08 -21.80 14.40
CA HIS A 347 -10.93 -23.21 14.77
C HIS A 347 -11.71 -24.18 13.86
N ILE A 348 -11.90 -23.83 12.59
CA ILE A 348 -12.58 -24.70 11.63
C ILE A 348 -11.64 -25.85 11.26
N GLY A 349 -12.12 -27.09 11.47
CA GLY A 349 -11.39 -28.31 11.11
C GLY A 349 -10.45 -28.88 12.18
N GLN A 350 -10.45 -28.33 13.40
CA GLN A 350 -9.64 -28.83 14.52
C GLN A 350 -10.43 -29.66 15.55
N GLY A 351 -11.75 -29.57 15.56
CA GLY A 351 -12.61 -30.31 16.49
C GLY A 351 -13.61 -31.23 15.78
N TYR A 352 -14.22 -32.17 16.52
CA TYR A 352 -15.22 -33.10 16.03
C TYR A 352 -16.64 -32.55 16.13
N ALA A 353 -16.85 -31.39 16.78
CA ALA A 353 -18.15 -30.79 17.01
C ALA A 353 -18.18 -29.31 16.62
N ILE A 354 -19.36 -28.80 16.21
CA ILE A 354 -19.62 -27.38 15.99
C ILE A 354 -19.33 -26.56 17.27
N LEU A 355 -19.43 -27.18 18.44
CA LEU A 355 -19.16 -26.57 19.75
C LEU A 355 -17.66 -26.23 19.95
N ASP A 356 -16.76 -26.79 19.14
CA ASP A 356 -15.32 -26.51 19.18
C ASP A 356 -14.92 -25.31 18.29
N THR A 357 -15.91 -24.69 17.63
CA THR A 357 -15.71 -23.53 16.75
C THR A 357 -15.85 -22.23 17.54
N GLY A 358 -14.88 -21.33 17.37
CA GLY A 358 -14.96 -19.97 17.87
C GLY A 358 -15.71 -19.07 16.88
N PHE A 359 -16.38 -18.05 17.39
CA PHE A 359 -17.01 -17.01 16.55
C PHE A 359 -16.90 -15.64 17.17
N ALA A 360 -16.94 -14.60 16.35
CA ALA A 360 -17.04 -13.22 16.79
C ALA A 360 -17.94 -12.41 15.85
N PHE A 361 -18.82 -11.60 16.44
CA PHE A 361 -19.56 -10.56 15.75
C PHE A 361 -19.14 -9.22 16.33
N ARG A 362 -18.72 -8.28 15.48
CA ARG A 362 -18.27 -6.95 15.89
C ARG A 362 -19.01 -5.89 15.10
N ALA A 363 -19.47 -4.85 15.78
CA ALA A 363 -19.99 -3.62 15.18
C ALA A 363 -19.09 -2.46 15.63
N ALA A 364 -18.54 -1.73 14.67
CA ALA A 364 -17.69 -0.56 14.91
C ALA A 364 -18.26 0.65 14.20
N PHE A 365 -18.62 1.67 14.94
CA PHE A 365 -19.08 2.96 14.46
C PHE A 365 -17.99 4.00 14.68
N ARG A 366 -17.75 4.84 13.68
CA ARG A 366 -16.81 5.98 13.73
C ARG A 366 -17.49 7.22 13.21
N LYS A 367 -17.39 8.33 13.94
CA LYS A 367 -17.80 9.67 13.52
C LYS A 367 -16.56 10.56 13.44
N PRO A 368 -16.12 10.97 12.23
CA PRO A 368 -14.93 11.77 12.07
C PRO A 368 -15.12 13.20 12.58
N ASP A 369 -14.01 13.80 13.03
CA ASP A 369 -13.95 15.19 13.50
C ASP A 369 -15.02 15.57 14.54
N TYR A 370 -15.24 14.72 15.50
CA TYR A 370 -16.22 14.94 16.57
C TYR A 370 -15.64 15.89 17.63
N TRP A 371 -16.31 17.02 17.88
CA TRP A 371 -15.92 18.16 18.70
C TRP A 371 -14.68 18.93 18.20
N LEU A 372 -13.61 18.26 17.85
CA LEU A 372 -12.34 18.83 17.44
C LEU A 372 -11.91 18.25 16.09
N GLY A 373 -11.30 19.08 15.24
CA GLY A 373 -10.71 18.59 14.00
C GLY A 373 -9.60 17.58 14.25
N GLY A 374 -9.61 16.45 13.52
CA GLY A 374 -8.67 15.34 13.70
C GLY A 374 -8.95 14.46 14.94
N GLN A 375 -10.14 14.59 15.54
CA GLN A 375 -10.63 13.73 16.61
C GLN A 375 -11.87 12.99 16.17
N ASP A 376 -11.83 11.67 16.16
CA ASP A 376 -12.95 10.82 15.79
C ASP A 376 -13.60 10.22 17.04
N ALA A 377 -14.92 10.25 17.11
CA ALA A 377 -15.63 9.45 18.09
C ALA A 377 -15.78 8.01 17.59
N ARG A 378 -15.55 7.05 18.48
CA ARG A 378 -15.62 5.62 18.20
C ARG A 378 -16.51 4.91 19.20
N LEU A 379 -17.41 4.05 18.69
CA LEU A 379 -18.21 3.13 19.48
C LEU A 379 -18.01 1.73 18.90
N GLU A 380 -17.73 0.77 19.76
CA GLU A 380 -17.59 -0.63 19.35
C GLU A 380 -18.41 -1.53 20.29
N ALA A 381 -19.00 -2.56 19.72
CA ALA A 381 -19.64 -3.63 20.47
C ALA A 381 -19.28 -4.96 19.81
N ALA A 382 -19.03 -5.99 20.62
CA ALA A 382 -18.78 -7.32 20.11
C ALA A 382 -19.41 -8.39 21.03
N GLY A 383 -19.89 -9.46 20.39
CA GLY A 383 -20.21 -10.72 21.03
C GLY A 383 -19.31 -11.80 20.47
N LEU A 384 -18.65 -12.57 21.31
CA LEU A 384 -17.66 -13.54 20.87
C LEU A 384 -17.66 -14.82 21.71
N ARG A 385 -17.23 -15.90 21.09
CA ARG A 385 -16.83 -17.14 21.72
C ARG A 385 -15.45 -17.54 21.21
N GLU A 386 -14.52 -17.72 22.11
CA GLU A 386 -13.17 -18.21 21.85
C GLU A 386 -13.01 -19.59 22.46
N VAL A 387 -12.48 -20.52 21.70
CA VAL A 387 -12.15 -21.87 22.16
C VAL A 387 -10.65 -22.05 21.96
N LEU A 388 -9.89 -22.02 23.03
CA LEU A 388 -8.42 -22.06 23.03
C LEU A 388 -7.96 -23.13 24.02
N ASP A 389 -6.76 -23.65 23.84
CA ASP A 389 -6.15 -24.62 24.77
C ASP A 389 -6.01 -24.03 26.20
N ALA A 390 -5.79 -22.71 26.29
CA ALA A 390 -5.65 -22.01 27.56
C ALA A 390 -6.99 -21.84 28.29
N TYR A 391 -8.09 -21.64 27.59
CA TYR A 391 -9.44 -21.41 28.13
C TYR A 391 -10.51 -21.42 27.03
N THR A 392 -11.76 -21.60 27.45
CA THR A 392 -12.93 -21.25 26.61
C THR A 392 -13.59 -20.01 27.20
N ARG A 393 -13.86 -19.00 26.34
CA ARG A 393 -14.46 -17.72 26.74
C ARG A 393 -15.68 -17.40 25.90
N SER A 394 -16.76 -16.97 26.51
CA SER A 394 -17.88 -16.30 25.86
C SER A 394 -18.01 -14.91 26.47
N ALA A 395 -18.04 -13.87 25.63
CA ALA A 395 -18.05 -12.51 26.12
C ALA A 395 -18.89 -11.57 25.24
N VAL A 396 -19.41 -10.53 25.91
CA VAL A 396 -19.94 -9.32 25.29
C VAL A 396 -19.03 -8.16 25.71
N THR A 397 -18.53 -7.41 24.75
CA THR A 397 -17.66 -6.26 25.00
C THR A 397 -18.26 -5.00 24.39
N ALA A 398 -18.02 -3.86 25.02
CA ALA A 398 -18.38 -2.54 24.52
C ALA A 398 -17.22 -1.57 24.73
N TYR A 399 -17.03 -0.65 23.82
CA TYR A 399 -16.04 0.42 23.89
C TYR A 399 -16.67 1.73 23.40
N ALA A 400 -16.38 2.82 24.11
CA ALA A 400 -16.71 4.18 23.69
C ALA A 400 -15.51 5.10 23.94
N GLY A 401 -15.09 5.85 22.95
CA GLY A 401 -13.90 6.70 23.10
C GLY A 401 -13.63 7.58 21.91
N PHE A 402 -12.44 8.13 21.92
CA PHE A 402 -11.94 9.04 20.89
C PHE A 402 -10.60 8.56 20.36
N ASP A 403 -10.47 8.62 19.04
CA ASP A 403 -9.20 8.50 18.32
C ASP A 403 -8.77 9.92 17.90
N ARG A 404 -7.56 10.36 18.26
CA ARG A 404 -7.03 11.66 17.89
C ARG A 404 -5.74 11.54 17.13
N THR A 405 -5.69 12.16 15.95
CA THR A 405 -4.50 12.32 15.12
C THR A 405 -3.90 13.70 15.39
N PHE A 406 -2.77 13.75 16.08
CA PHE A 406 -2.06 15.00 16.39
C PHE A 406 -1.17 15.45 15.23
N SER A 407 -0.62 14.49 14.49
CA SER A 407 0.19 14.71 13.29
C SER A 407 0.11 13.45 12.41
N PRO A 408 0.64 13.47 11.18
CA PRO A 408 0.71 12.27 10.33
C PRO A 408 1.40 11.07 11.00
N ARG A 409 2.24 11.32 12.02
CA ARG A 409 3.01 10.30 12.73
C ARG A 409 2.44 9.93 14.10
N TRP A 410 1.72 10.83 14.77
CA TRP A 410 1.26 10.64 16.13
C TRP A 410 -0.25 10.48 16.20
N GLN A 411 -0.69 9.37 16.77
CA GLN A 411 -2.08 9.09 17.05
C GLN A 411 -2.24 8.62 18.50
N ALA A 412 -3.36 8.95 19.11
CA ALA A 412 -3.73 8.41 20.41
C ALA A 412 -5.20 8.04 20.43
N ARG A 413 -5.51 7.01 21.19
CA ARG A 413 -6.87 6.56 21.48
C ARG A 413 -7.07 6.55 22.98
N LEU A 414 -8.20 7.06 23.43
CA LEU A 414 -8.62 7.02 24.83
C LEU A 414 -10.12 6.74 24.91
N GLY A 415 -10.53 5.87 25.81
CA GLY A 415 -11.95 5.56 25.97
C GLY A 415 -12.27 4.80 27.24
N ILE A 416 -13.50 4.33 27.30
CA ILE A 416 -14.04 3.44 28.33
C ILE A 416 -14.40 2.12 27.66
N ALA A 417 -14.00 1.01 28.24
CA ALA A 417 -14.35 -0.34 27.84
C ALA A 417 -15.14 -1.03 28.93
N GLY A 418 -16.13 -1.83 28.53
CA GLY A 418 -16.88 -2.72 29.39
C GLY A 418 -16.84 -4.13 28.84
N GLU A 419 -16.80 -5.13 29.73
CA GLU A 419 -16.81 -6.55 29.38
C GLU A 419 -17.63 -7.35 30.36
N LEU A 420 -18.49 -8.22 29.83
CA LEU A 420 -19.14 -9.28 30.52
C LEU A 420 -18.70 -10.59 29.91
N SER A 421 -17.99 -11.41 30.68
CA SER A 421 -17.42 -12.66 30.13
C SER A 421 -17.64 -13.83 31.10
N ARG A 422 -17.80 -15.00 30.48
CA ARG A 422 -17.80 -16.30 31.14
C ARG A 422 -16.62 -17.10 30.61
N ILE A 423 -15.71 -17.48 31.48
CA ILE A 423 -14.48 -18.16 31.15
C ILE A 423 -14.41 -19.50 31.88
N THR A 424 -14.14 -20.54 31.09
CA THR A 424 -13.90 -21.89 31.61
C THR A 424 -12.43 -22.23 31.40
N ARG A 425 -11.73 -22.59 32.48
CA ARG A 425 -10.35 -23.05 32.49
C ARG A 425 -10.21 -24.25 33.40
N ASN A 426 -9.62 -25.35 32.92
CA ASN A 426 -9.44 -26.58 33.68
C ASN A 426 -10.74 -27.09 34.35
N GLY A 427 -11.87 -26.97 33.63
CA GLY A 427 -13.18 -27.37 34.12
C GLY A 427 -13.84 -26.39 35.12
N ILE A 428 -13.15 -25.34 35.54
CA ILE A 428 -13.71 -24.30 36.43
C ILE A 428 -14.24 -23.15 35.58
N THR A 429 -15.50 -22.81 35.77
CA THR A 429 -16.15 -21.69 35.07
C THR A 429 -16.34 -20.51 36.04
N MET A 430 -15.94 -19.33 35.59
CA MET A 430 -16.10 -18.07 36.33
C MET A 430 -16.71 -17.00 35.42
N ASP A 431 -17.54 -16.16 36.04
CA ASP A 431 -18.14 -14.99 35.39
C ASP A 431 -17.36 -13.72 35.79
N TYR A 432 -17.03 -12.89 34.81
CA TYR A 432 -16.30 -11.65 35.01
C TYR A 432 -17.08 -10.44 34.47
N GLN A 433 -17.01 -9.34 35.21
CA GLN A 433 -17.58 -8.05 34.86
C GLN A 433 -16.47 -7.00 35.00
N LEU A 434 -15.98 -6.48 33.91
CA LEU A 434 -14.83 -5.60 33.87
C LEU A 434 -15.20 -4.22 33.29
N VAL A 435 -14.61 -3.19 33.88
CA VAL A 435 -14.62 -1.84 33.34
C VAL A 435 -13.17 -1.40 33.21
N GLY A 436 -12.79 -0.88 32.05
CA GLY A 436 -11.43 -0.44 31.77
C GLY A 436 -11.36 0.92 31.11
N LEU A 437 -10.17 1.53 31.17
CA LEU A 437 -9.85 2.81 30.54
C LEU A 437 -8.67 2.61 29.55
N PRO A 438 -8.92 2.05 28.36
CA PRO A 438 -7.85 1.83 27.38
C PRO A 438 -7.31 3.16 26.84
N LEU A 439 -5.99 3.30 26.96
CA LEU A 439 -5.16 4.31 26.33
C LEU A 439 -4.23 3.62 25.34
N SER A 440 -4.19 4.09 24.09
CA SER A 440 -3.22 3.66 23.09
C SER A 440 -2.54 4.86 22.48
N ILE A 441 -1.23 4.79 22.33
CA ILE A 441 -0.41 5.83 21.69
C ILE A 441 0.40 5.15 20.58
N LEU A 442 0.24 5.65 19.36
CA LEU A 442 0.97 5.18 18.19
C LEU A 442 1.87 6.29 17.67
N TYR A 443 3.14 5.97 17.50
CA TYR A 443 4.06 6.72 16.65
C TYR A 443 4.42 5.88 15.42
N ASN A 444 4.11 6.39 14.22
CA ASN A 444 4.36 5.69 12.95
C ASN A 444 5.19 6.57 12.01
N HIS A 445 6.41 6.13 11.71
CA HIS A 445 7.32 6.72 10.74
C HIS A 445 7.66 5.73 9.60
N ALA A 446 6.95 4.62 9.51
CA ALA A 446 7.13 3.66 8.41
C ALA A 446 6.57 4.23 7.09
N ASN A 447 7.21 3.88 5.99
CA ASN A 447 6.83 4.33 4.65
C ASN A 447 5.54 3.66 4.12
N SER A 448 5.09 2.55 4.72
CA SER A 448 3.87 1.81 4.34
C SER A 448 3.27 1.11 5.56
N ASP A 449 1.93 1.01 5.61
CA ASP A 449 1.23 0.25 6.65
C ASP A 449 1.13 -1.25 6.31
N LEU A 450 1.09 -1.63 5.02
CA LEU A 450 0.88 -3.01 4.57
C LEU A 450 2.17 -3.75 4.21
N ASN A 451 3.14 -3.04 3.67
CA ASN A 451 4.43 -3.60 3.27
C ASN A 451 5.55 -2.60 3.56
N PRO A 452 5.85 -2.35 4.84
CA PRO A 452 6.91 -1.42 5.23
C PRO A 452 8.28 -1.96 4.85
N THR A 453 9.08 -1.10 4.23
CA THR A 453 10.47 -1.37 3.85
C THR A 453 11.46 -0.50 4.59
N GLU A 454 11.02 0.67 5.08
CA GLU A 454 11.86 1.64 5.76
C GLU A 454 11.09 2.33 6.90
N GLY A 455 11.82 2.75 7.92
CA GLY A 455 11.30 3.52 9.04
C GLY A 455 10.96 2.66 10.26
N TYR A 456 10.20 3.22 11.18
CA TYR A 456 9.87 2.55 12.44
C TYR A 456 8.48 2.90 12.96
N ARG A 457 7.95 2.03 13.81
CA ARG A 457 6.66 2.18 14.46
C ARG A 457 6.75 1.76 15.91
N VAL A 458 6.14 2.54 16.81
CA VAL A 458 6.07 2.26 18.24
C VAL A 458 4.62 2.36 18.68
N ASP A 459 4.12 1.31 19.30
CA ASP A 459 2.78 1.21 19.86
C ASP A 459 2.89 1.03 21.38
N LEU A 460 2.26 1.90 22.16
CA LEU A 460 2.10 1.79 23.61
C LEU A 460 0.63 1.64 23.92
N GLU A 461 0.27 0.59 24.62
CA GLU A 461 -1.09 0.31 25.10
C GLU A 461 -1.08 0.19 26.62
N ILE A 462 -1.98 0.91 27.29
CA ILE A 462 -2.15 0.88 28.74
C ILE A 462 -3.66 0.77 29.01
N THR A 463 -4.08 -0.28 29.70
CA THR A 463 -5.48 -0.45 30.08
C THR A 463 -5.58 -0.83 31.55
N PRO A 464 -5.86 0.13 32.44
CA PRO A 464 -6.30 -0.18 33.79
C PRO A 464 -7.70 -0.80 33.76
N TRP A 465 -7.86 -1.89 34.48
CA TRP A 465 -9.12 -2.64 34.63
C TRP A 465 -9.54 -2.68 36.08
N VAL A 466 -10.85 -2.60 36.28
CA VAL A 466 -11.52 -2.85 37.56
C VAL A 466 -12.42 -4.06 37.41
N TYR A 467 -12.28 -5.02 38.30
CA TYR A 467 -13.10 -6.21 38.42
C TYR A 467 -13.48 -6.44 39.89
N SER A 468 -14.75 -6.35 40.21
CA SER A 468 -15.23 -6.45 41.59
C SER A 468 -14.55 -5.42 42.53
N ARG A 469 -13.59 -5.84 43.34
CA ARG A 469 -12.74 -4.99 44.20
C ARG A 469 -11.26 -5.02 43.82
N ASP A 470 -10.93 -5.78 42.77
CA ASP A 470 -9.57 -5.93 42.30
C ASP A 470 -9.28 -4.90 41.19
N PHE A 471 -8.03 -4.46 41.16
CA PHE A 471 -7.52 -3.55 40.14
C PHE A 471 -6.23 -4.14 39.54
N PHE A 472 -6.16 -4.15 38.25
CA PHE A 472 -4.94 -4.52 37.51
C PHE A 472 -4.80 -3.66 36.27
N THR A 473 -3.58 -3.58 35.75
CA THR A 473 -3.30 -2.79 34.55
C THR A 473 -2.56 -3.63 33.52
N VAL A 474 -3.09 -3.74 32.32
CA VAL A 474 -2.40 -4.36 31.19
C VAL A 474 -1.60 -3.28 30.46
N ILE A 475 -0.29 -3.45 30.38
CA ILE A 475 0.63 -2.55 29.67
C ILE A 475 1.34 -3.35 28.60
N ARG A 476 1.35 -2.85 27.35
CA ARG A 476 2.12 -3.44 26.25
C ARG A 476 2.84 -2.34 25.49
N LEU A 477 4.12 -2.54 25.25
CA LEU A 477 4.96 -1.72 24.38
C LEU A 477 5.48 -2.59 23.23
N THR A 478 5.24 -2.16 22.00
CA THR A 478 5.74 -2.85 20.81
C THR A 478 6.48 -1.87 19.91
N GLY A 479 7.73 -2.18 19.60
CA GLY A 479 8.55 -1.46 18.61
C GLY A 479 8.76 -2.32 17.37
N ARG A 480 8.70 -1.70 16.18
CA ARG A 480 9.04 -2.31 14.90
C ARG A 480 10.00 -1.39 14.17
N HIS A 481 10.98 -1.96 13.49
CA HIS A 481 11.91 -1.22 12.66
C HIS A 481 12.18 -1.95 11.36
N TYR A 482 12.32 -1.19 10.28
CA TYR A 482 12.49 -1.67 8.92
C TYR A 482 13.70 -1.01 8.30
N PHE A 483 14.66 -1.81 7.85
CA PHE A 483 15.90 -1.36 7.23
C PHE A 483 15.92 -1.81 5.78
N ASP A 484 15.86 -0.88 4.85
CA ASP A 484 16.09 -1.17 3.44
C ASP A 484 17.60 -1.32 3.20
N LEU A 485 18.03 -2.49 2.73
CA LEU A 485 19.43 -2.79 2.40
C LEU A 485 19.76 -2.54 0.93
N SER A 486 18.74 -2.27 0.11
CA SER A 486 18.85 -2.23 -1.35
C SER A 486 18.48 -0.88 -1.96
N ASP A 487 18.09 0.11 -1.13
CA ASP A 487 17.60 1.45 -1.51
C ASP A 487 16.33 1.44 -2.42
N ASP A 488 15.86 0.26 -2.83
CA ASP A 488 14.68 0.10 -3.69
C ASP A 488 13.58 -0.80 -3.05
N GLY A 489 13.72 -1.13 -1.77
CA GLY A 489 12.78 -1.94 -1.01
C GLY A 489 12.78 -3.44 -1.36
N ARG A 490 13.78 -3.93 -2.09
CA ARG A 490 13.86 -5.34 -2.46
C ARG A 490 14.42 -6.22 -1.36
N SER A 491 15.39 -5.71 -0.59
CA SER A 491 16.07 -6.42 0.48
C SER A 491 15.86 -5.67 1.79
N VAL A 492 15.05 -6.22 2.70
CA VAL A 492 14.64 -5.54 3.93
C VAL A 492 14.94 -6.40 5.14
N ILE A 493 15.56 -5.83 6.17
CA ILE A 493 15.56 -6.41 7.51
C ILE A 493 14.43 -5.78 8.29
N ALA A 494 13.44 -6.58 8.71
CA ALA A 494 12.37 -6.17 9.58
C ALA A 494 12.58 -6.75 10.98
N THR A 495 12.46 -5.90 12.00
CA THR A 495 12.59 -6.30 13.40
C THR A 495 11.35 -5.89 14.18
N ARG A 496 10.97 -6.71 15.17
CA ARG A 496 9.93 -6.42 16.14
C ARG A 496 10.42 -6.80 17.54
N ALA A 497 10.16 -5.94 18.52
CA ALA A 497 10.32 -6.24 19.93
C ALA A 497 9.03 -5.87 20.67
N SER A 498 8.53 -6.72 21.54
CA SER A 498 7.35 -6.48 22.34
C SER A 498 7.61 -6.84 23.80
N PHE A 499 7.23 -5.96 24.70
CA PHE A 499 7.21 -6.17 26.13
C PHE A 499 5.80 -5.92 26.65
N GLY A 500 5.27 -6.87 27.42
CA GLY A 500 4.00 -6.72 28.11
C GLY A 500 4.17 -7.00 29.61
N THR A 501 3.45 -6.26 30.44
CA THR A 501 3.43 -6.47 31.90
C THR A 501 2.06 -6.15 32.48
N GLU A 502 1.72 -6.84 33.53
CA GLU A 502 0.43 -6.76 34.19
C GLU A 502 0.60 -6.61 35.71
N PRO A 503 0.97 -5.39 36.17
CA PRO A 503 1.00 -5.11 37.58
C PRO A 503 -0.41 -5.18 38.18
N ALA A 504 -0.57 -5.99 39.21
CA ALA A 504 -1.82 -6.21 39.91
C ALA A 504 -1.64 -6.03 41.42
N ILE A 505 -2.73 -5.60 42.10
CA ILE A 505 -2.76 -5.52 43.57
C ILE A 505 -2.98 -6.93 44.17
N SER A 506 -3.65 -7.81 43.41
CA SER A 506 -3.92 -9.21 43.80
C SER A 506 -3.78 -10.12 42.59
N ILE A 507 -2.90 -11.12 42.66
CA ILE A 507 -2.64 -12.07 41.58
C ILE A 507 -3.80 -13.05 41.34
N GLY A 508 -4.69 -13.23 42.30
CA GLY A 508 -5.80 -14.22 42.23
C GLY A 508 -7.04 -13.78 41.46
N GLY A 509 -7.14 -12.50 41.07
CA GLY A 509 -8.35 -11.92 40.48
C GLY A 509 -8.28 -11.63 38.96
N ILE A 510 -7.15 -11.87 38.31
CA ILE A 510 -6.98 -11.53 36.88
C ILE A 510 -7.66 -12.61 36.01
N PRO A 511 -8.58 -12.22 35.10
CA PRO A 511 -9.18 -13.16 34.17
C PRO A 511 -8.15 -13.82 33.24
N PRO A 512 -8.27 -15.12 32.94
CA PRO A 512 -7.31 -15.83 32.06
C PRO A 512 -7.09 -15.20 30.68
N ASP A 513 -8.08 -14.52 30.12
CA ASP A 513 -8.01 -13.82 28.83
C ASP A 513 -7.24 -12.49 28.87
N LYS A 514 -6.90 -12.00 30.06
CA LYS A 514 -6.07 -10.79 30.25
C LYS A 514 -4.60 -11.14 30.43
N TYR A 515 -4.25 -12.37 30.80
CA TYR A 515 -2.85 -12.81 30.84
C TYR A 515 -2.18 -12.69 29.48
N PHE A 516 -0.87 -12.52 29.52
CA PHE A 516 -0.05 -12.58 28.33
C PHE A 516 0.24 -14.01 27.91
N TYR A 517 0.21 -14.24 26.62
CA TYR A 517 0.57 -15.50 25.98
C TYR A 517 1.55 -15.23 24.84
N ALA A 518 2.44 -16.18 24.56
CA ALA A 518 3.35 -16.17 23.41
C ALA A 518 3.24 -17.48 22.65
N GLY A 519 3.64 -17.48 21.36
CA GLY A 519 3.54 -18.60 20.43
C GLY A 519 2.50 -18.36 19.33
N GLY A 520 2.66 -19.04 18.21
CA GLY A 520 1.79 -18.91 17.03
C GLY A 520 2.30 -17.92 15.99
N GLY A 521 1.54 -17.77 14.89
CA GLY A 521 1.94 -17.04 13.68
C GLY A 521 2.19 -15.53 13.82
N GLY A 522 1.67 -14.92 14.87
CA GLY A 522 1.87 -13.48 15.18
C GLY A 522 2.84 -13.21 16.33
N SER A 523 3.49 -14.24 16.89
CA SER A 523 4.33 -14.18 18.07
C SER A 523 5.63 -14.95 17.83
N VAL A 524 5.72 -16.21 18.24
CA VAL A 524 6.89 -17.09 18.06
C VAL A 524 6.49 -18.26 17.17
N ARG A 525 6.76 -18.16 15.88
CA ARG A 525 6.45 -19.20 14.88
C ARG A 525 7.24 -20.49 15.16
N GLY A 526 6.63 -21.63 14.88
CA GLY A 526 7.14 -22.96 15.23
C GLY A 526 6.48 -23.52 16.49
N PHE A 527 5.97 -22.68 17.40
CA PHE A 527 5.24 -23.09 18.59
C PHE A 527 3.73 -22.97 18.37
N VAL A 528 2.96 -23.81 19.06
CA VAL A 528 1.49 -23.72 19.09
C VAL A 528 1.06 -22.35 19.63
N TYR A 529 -0.06 -21.86 19.15
CA TYR A 529 -0.65 -20.61 19.64
C TYR A 529 -0.76 -20.63 21.18
N GLN A 530 -0.31 -19.56 21.83
CA GLN A 530 -0.29 -19.40 23.29
C GLN A 530 0.66 -20.34 24.07
N SER A 531 1.41 -21.24 23.42
CA SER A 531 2.13 -22.31 24.13
C SER A 531 3.58 -21.97 24.53
N ALA A 532 4.10 -20.83 24.10
CA ALA A 532 5.46 -20.39 24.47
C ALA A 532 5.44 -19.65 25.81
N GLY A 533 5.34 -20.42 26.90
CA GLY A 533 5.25 -19.92 28.26
C GLY A 533 5.07 -21.04 29.28
N PRO A 534 4.62 -20.73 30.50
CA PRO A 534 4.27 -21.73 31.51
C PRO A 534 3.13 -22.63 31.03
N ARG A 535 3.17 -23.92 31.41
CA ARG A 535 2.12 -24.91 31.13
C ARG A 535 1.76 -25.68 32.39
N ASP A 536 0.53 -26.18 32.46
CA ASP A 536 0.10 -27.08 33.52
C ASP A 536 0.58 -28.52 33.28
N ALA A 537 0.24 -29.44 34.19
CA ALA A 537 0.61 -30.85 34.09
C ALA A 537 -0.02 -31.57 32.88
N PHE A 538 -1.05 -31.01 32.28
CA PHE A 538 -1.74 -31.50 31.08
C PHE A 538 -1.23 -30.84 29.81
N ASN A 539 -0.16 -30.04 29.92
CA ASN A 539 0.45 -29.27 28.82
C ASN A 539 -0.39 -28.10 28.28
N ASN A 540 -1.45 -27.68 29.01
CA ASN A 540 -2.25 -26.51 28.63
C ASN A 540 -1.51 -25.22 28.97
N PRO A 541 -1.58 -24.17 28.13
CA PRO A 541 -0.96 -22.88 28.38
C PRO A 541 -1.54 -22.20 29.64
N LEU A 542 -0.70 -21.77 30.54
CA LEU A 542 -1.11 -21.02 31.73
C LEU A 542 -1.13 -19.50 31.52
N GLY A 543 -0.42 -18.99 30.50
CA GLY A 543 -0.17 -17.58 30.34
C GLY A 543 0.76 -17.04 31.42
N GLY A 544 0.88 -15.73 31.50
CA GLY A 544 1.71 -15.06 32.50
C GLY A 544 1.40 -13.60 32.66
N ALA A 545 1.87 -13.01 33.77
CA ALA A 545 1.72 -11.61 34.07
C ALA A 545 2.71 -10.72 33.28
N SER A 546 3.68 -11.31 32.57
CA SER A 546 4.49 -10.57 31.61
C SER A 546 4.85 -11.40 30.36
N VAL A 547 5.27 -10.73 29.32
CA VAL A 547 5.70 -11.33 28.05
C VAL A 547 6.84 -10.52 27.44
N VAL A 548 7.80 -11.23 26.86
CA VAL A 548 8.84 -10.64 26.00
C VAL A 548 8.85 -11.39 24.68
N GLU A 549 8.88 -10.65 23.58
CA GLU A 549 8.97 -11.19 22.22
C GLU A 549 9.98 -10.39 21.42
N ALA A 550 10.76 -11.06 20.59
CA ALA A 550 11.68 -10.47 19.62
C ALA A 550 11.63 -11.26 18.31
N ASN A 551 11.45 -10.58 17.20
CA ASN A 551 11.34 -11.18 15.88
C ASN A 551 12.28 -10.46 14.92
N VAL A 552 12.96 -11.21 14.06
CA VAL A 552 13.80 -10.69 12.99
C VAL A 552 13.47 -11.43 11.70
N GLU A 553 13.19 -10.68 10.65
CA GLU A 553 12.94 -11.20 9.31
C GLU A 553 13.89 -10.57 8.31
N PHE A 554 14.53 -11.37 7.48
CA PHE A 554 15.14 -10.93 6.24
C PHE A 554 14.16 -11.21 5.11
N ARG A 555 13.72 -10.16 4.42
CA ARG A 555 12.76 -10.19 3.31
C ARG A 555 13.48 -9.87 2.02
N GLN A 556 13.43 -10.78 1.04
CA GLN A 556 14.01 -10.60 -0.29
C GLN A 556 12.92 -10.64 -1.35
N ARG A 557 12.74 -9.54 -2.09
CA ARG A 557 11.83 -9.50 -3.23
C ARG A 557 12.50 -10.11 -4.46
N ILE A 558 11.80 -11.00 -5.15
CA ILE A 558 12.26 -11.72 -6.34
C ILE A 558 11.35 -11.35 -7.52
N GLY A 559 11.87 -10.56 -8.44
CA GLY A 559 11.07 -10.00 -9.53
C GLY A 559 9.98 -9.05 -9.03
N LYS A 560 8.81 -9.03 -9.71
CA LYS A 560 7.71 -8.11 -9.40
C LYS A 560 6.73 -8.65 -8.36
N SER A 561 6.47 -9.95 -8.36
CA SER A 561 5.34 -10.55 -7.64
C SER A 561 5.75 -11.51 -6.53
N TRP A 562 6.97 -12.00 -6.49
CA TRP A 562 7.41 -12.99 -5.52
C TRP A 562 8.41 -12.42 -4.51
N GLY A 563 8.49 -13.06 -3.35
CA GLY A 563 9.52 -12.81 -2.35
C GLY A 563 9.77 -14.03 -1.49
N ALA A 564 10.97 -14.08 -0.94
CA ALA A 564 11.40 -15.07 0.05
C ALA A 564 11.66 -14.39 1.39
N VAL A 565 11.43 -15.09 2.48
CA VAL A 565 11.67 -14.60 3.84
C VAL A 565 12.40 -15.68 4.63
N ALA A 566 13.42 -15.28 5.39
CA ALA A 566 14.00 -16.07 6.45
C ALA A 566 13.75 -15.35 7.78
N PHE A 567 13.40 -16.08 8.84
CA PHE A 567 13.07 -15.46 10.11
C PHE A 567 13.59 -16.23 11.31
N VAL A 568 13.80 -15.51 12.40
CA VAL A 568 14.02 -16.03 13.74
C VAL A 568 13.13 -15.26 14.71
N ASP A 569 12.36 -15.99 15.50
CA ASP A 569 11.46 -15.48 16.52
C ASP A 569 11.89 -16.00 17.89
N ALA A 570 11.88 -15.16 18.90
CA ALA A 570 12.15 -15.55 20.28
C ALA A 570 11.12 -14.89 21.21
N GLY A 571 10.66 -15.61 22.22
CA GLY A 571 9.75 -15.02 23.21
C GLY A 571 9.18 -16.04 24.18
N SER A 572 8.63 -15.54 25.26
CA SER A 572 7.93 -16.34 26.27
C SER A 572 7.02 -15.45 27.12
N ALA A 573 5.94 -16.04 27.62
CA ALA A 573 5.20 -15.49 28.76
C ALA A 573 5.87 -15.93 30.07
N TYR A 574 5.76 -15.11 31.11
CA TYR A 574 6.37 -15.33 32.42
C TYR A 574 5.31 -15.17 33.51
N PRO A 575 5.37 -16.02 34.58
CA PRO A 575 4.36 -15.99 35.66
C PRO A 575 4.28 -14.65 36.37
N ASP A 576 5.44 -14.01 36.60
CA ASP A 576 5.54 -12.75 37.33
C ASP A 576 5.42 -11.53 36.41
N PHE A 577 5.14 -10.37 36.98
CA PHE A 577 4.99 -9.10 36.25
C PHE A 577 6.33 -8.60 35.64
N LEU A 578 7.47 -9.15 36.06
CA LEU A 578 8.79 -8.97 35.42
C LEU A 578 9.29 -10.32 34.90
N PRO A 579 9.89 -10.36 33.69
CA PRO A 579 10.42 -11.57 33.11
C PRO A 579 11.56 -12.16 33.94
N ASP A 580 11.48 -13.43 34.28
CA ASP A 580 12.59 -14.19 34.87
C ASP A 580 13.19 -15.14 33.81
N PHE A 581 14.25 -14.69 33.14
CA PHE A 581 14.93 -15.46 32.10
C PHE A 581 15.73 -16.64 32.66
N GLY A 582 16.06 -16.65 33.94
CA GLY A 582 16.76 -17.75 34.62
C GLY A 582 15.84 -18.96 34.83
N LEU A 583 14.59 -18.70 35.22
CA LEU A 583 13.59 -19.74 35.48
C LEU A 583 12.88 -20.21 34.19
N PHE A 584 12.61 -19.28 33.27
CA PHE A 584 11.92 -19.55 32.01
C PHE A 584 12.70 -18.97 30.83
N ALA A 585 13.56 -19.80 30.19
CA ALA A 585 14.26 -19.42 28.99
C ALA A 585 13.29 -19.12 27.83
N PRO A 586 13.52 -18.06 27.03
CA PRO A 586 12.70 -17.77 25.86
C PRO A 586 12.61 -18.96 24.89
N ARG A 587 11.46 -19.16 24.29
CA ARG A 587 11.26 -20.10 23.21
C ARG A 587 11.77 -19.49 21.92
N VAL A 588 12.49 -20.26 21.12
CA VAL A 588 13.12 -19.79 19.89
C VAL A 588 12.59 -20.63 18.73
N GLY A 589 12.05 -19.97 17.72
CA GLY A 589 11.63 -20.57 16.47
C GLY A 589 12.35 -19.94 15.30
N ALA A 590 12.62 -20.71 14.25
CA ALA A 590 13.20 -20.23 13.01
C ALA A 590 12.48 -20.84 11.82
N GLY A 591 12.54 -20.17 10.67
CA GLY A 591 11.87 -20.69 9.50
C GLY A 591 12.08 -19.89 8.23
N LEU A 592 11.38 -20.34 7.21
CA LEU A 592 11.38 -19.74 5.88
C LEU A 592 9.94 -19.43 5.46
N GLY A 593 9.78 -18.46 4.59
CA GLY A 593 8.49 -18.10 4.04
C GLY A 593 8.56 -17.63 2.60
N VAL A 594 7.41 -17.70 1.95
CA VAL A 594 7.21 -17.18 0.60
C VAL A 594 6.17 -16.06 0.66
N ARG A 595 6.35 -15.05 -0.16
CA ARG A 595 5.43 -13.93 -0.34
C ARG A 595 4.99 -13.86 -1.79
N TYR A 596 3.71 -13.63 -2.00
CA TYR A 596 3.16 -13.28 -3.31
C TYR A 596 2.53 -11.89 -3.19
N TYR A 597 3.14 -10.90 -3.83
CA TYR A 597 2.71 -9.50 -3.74
C TYR A 597 1.52 -9.25 -4.66
N THR A 598 0.44 -8.77 -4.07
CA THR A 598 -0.80 -8.36 -4.76
C THR A 598 -1.09 -6.89 -4.48
N ASP A 599 -2.04 -6.31 -5.21
CA ASP A 599 -2.49 -4.92 -5.00
C ASP A 599 -3.12 -4.71 -3.61
N PHE A 600 -3.52 -5.78 -2.93
CA PHE A 600 -4.14 -5.75 -1.60
C PHE A 600 -3.14 -6.07 -0.46
N GLY A 601 -1.88 -6.24 -0.79
CA GLY A 601 -0.82 -6.66 0.12
C GLY A 601 -0.26 -8.05 -0.21
N PRO A 602 0.84 -8.46 0.43
CA PRO A 602 1.44 -9.77 0.18
C PRO A 602 0.60 -10.89 0.81
N VAL A 603 0.35 -11.94 0.05
CA VAL A 603 -0.07 -13.24 0.60
C VAL A 603 1.18 -13.94 1.10
N ARG A 604 1.19 -14.37 2.35
CA ARG A 604 2.33 -15.05 2.98
C ARG A 604 2.02 -16.52 3.26
N VAL A 605 3.05 -17.34 3.10
CA VAL A 605 3.11 -18.73 3.57
C VAL A 605 4.42 -18.90 4.30
N ASP A 606 4.37 -19.17 5.60
CA ASP A 606 5.55 -19.38 6.45
C ASP A 606 5.58 -20.80 7.00
N VAL A 607 6.76 -21.39 7.10
CA VAL A 607 7.03 -22.65 7.81
C VAL A 607 8.03 -22.34 8.90
N GLY A 608 7.64 -22.57 10.15
CA GLY A 608 8.47 -22.35 11.33
C GLY A 608 8.73 -23.63 12.10
N MET A 609 9.93 -23.77 12.61
CA MET A 609 10.34 -24.91 13.45
C MET A 609 10.80 -24.39 14.81
N PRO A 610 10.42 -25.05 15.92
CA PRO A 610 10.94 -24.72 17.24
C PRO A 610 12.38 -25.24 17.37
N LEU A 611 13.30 -24.37 17.80
CA LEU A 611 14.73 -24.74 17.98
C LEU A 611 14.99 -25.34 19.37
N ASN A 612 14.21 -24.98 20.40
CA ASN A 612 14.29 -25.47 21.76
C ASN A 612 12.97 -26.13 22.21
N ARG A 613 12.61 -27.23 21.53
CA ARG A 613 11.37 -27.99 21.76
C ARG A 613 11.28 -28.53 23.19
N ARG A 614 10.06 -28.56 23.72
CA ARG A 614 9.65 -29.34 24.89
C ARG A 614 8.81 -30.54 24.44
N GLU A 615 8.57 -31.45 25.35
CA GLU A 615 7.59 -32.51 25.16
C GLU A 615 6.21 -31.90 24.88
N GLY A 616 5.54 -32.41 23.84
CA GLY A 616 4.26 -31.87 23.35
C GLY A 616 4.39 -30.73 22.31
N ASP A 617 5.57 -30.19 22.04
CA ASP A 617 5.74 -29.21 20.96
C ASP A 617 5.76 -29.90 19.58
N PRO A 618 5.06 -29.33 18.56
CA PRO A 618 5.06 -29.87 17.20
C PRO A 618 6.44 -29.77 16.55
N PRO A 619 6.74 -30.59 15.52
CA PRO A 619 8.00 -30.48 14.79
C PRO A 619 8.10 -29.21 13.94
N PHE A 620 6.99 -28.69 13.46
CA PHE A 620 6.89 -27.46 12.68
C PHE A 620 5.47 -26.91 12.71
N GLY A 621 5.30 -25.64 12.30
CA GLY A 621 4.02 -25.00 12.07
C GLY A 621 3.98 -24.33 10.70
N ILE A 622 2.81 -24.34 10.04
CA ILE A 622 2.55 -23.67 8.76
C ILE A 622 1.55 -22.54 9.03
N TYR A 623 1.84 -21.38 8.47
CA TYR A 623 1.04 -20.16 8.65
C TYR A 623 0.73 -19.54 7.29
N VAL A 624 -0.54 -19.32 7.00
CA VAL A 624 -1.01 -18.69 5.76
C VAL A 624 -1.87 -17.50 6.09
N SER A 625 -1.55 -16.32 5.59
CA SER A 625 -2.34 -15.11 5.82
C SER A 625 -2.05 -14.01 4.81
N LEU A 626 -2.85 -12.94 4.82
CA LEU A 626 -2.64 -11.72 4.07
C LEU A 626 -1.87 -10.69 4.92
N GLY A 627 -0.92 -9.99 4.31
CA GLY A 627 -0.05 -9.01 4.96
C GLY A 627 1.30 -9.57 5.38
N GLN A 628 2.19 -8.70 5.87
CA GLN A 628 3.46 -9.12 6.50
C GLN A 628 3.20 -9.64 7.92
N ALA A 629 4.18 -10.31 8.54
CA ALA A 629 4.03 -10.83 9.90
C ALA A 629 3.94 -9.69 10.94
N PHE A 630 4.62 -8.56 10.68
CA PHE A 630 4.61 -7.35 11.50
C PHE A 630 5.10 -6.14 10.69
#